data_48de4105d14806d12faab5d1df196f05
#
_entry.id   48de4105d14806d12faab5d1df196f05
#
_cell.length_a   1.000
_cell.length_b   1.000
_cell.length_c   1.000
_cell.angle_alpha   90.00
_cell.angle_beta   90.00
_cell.angle_gamma   90.00
#
_symmetry.space_group_name_H-M   'P 1'
#
loop_
_entity.id
_entity.type
_entity.pdbx_description
1 polymer ?
#
loop_
_entity_poly.entity_id
_entity_poly.type
_entity_poly.pdbx_seq_one_letter_code
_entity_poly.pdbx_strand_id
1 'polypeptide(L)'
;MRRLTCFGVLLVLGACQEERAQTPEPALPPELVAQEKADRDCLKAGGTPVINGFGILICQMKTQDGDKSCSSSDDCEGFCLAEGQICTSHSPHFGCFETYENGQRPTLCVD
;
A
#
# COMPACT_ATOMS: atom_id res chain seq x y z
N MET A 1 -75.40 -7.08 40.96
CA MET A 1 -74.12 -6.52 41.44
C MET A 1 -73.04 -7.56 41.22
N ARG A 2 -72.37 -7.48 40.13
CA ARG A 2 -71.27 -8.42 39.77
C ARG A 2 -69.98 -7.68 39.59
N ARG A 3 -69.09 -7.80 40.54
CA ARG A 3 -67.73 -7.23 40.48
C ARG A 3 -66.86 -8.12 39.60
N LEU A 4 -66.47 -7.63 38.44
CA LEU A 4 -65.45 -8.22 37.61
C LEU A 4 -64.09 -7.69 38.06
N THR A 5 -63.29 -8.53 38.65
CA THR A 5 -61.86 -8.31 38.94
C THR A 5 -61.09 -8.66 37.68
N CYS A 6 -60.58 -7.63 36.97
CA CYS A 6 -59.58 -7.83 35.93
C CYS A 6 -58.23 -8.12 36.55
N PHE A 7 -57.76 -9.36 36.42
CA PHE A 7 -56.38 -9.73 36.72
C PHE A 7 -55.48 -9.33 35.55
N GLY A 8 -54.73 -8.27 35.75
CA GLY A 8 -53.73 -7.86 34.80
C GLY A 8 -52.51 -8.77 34.86
N VAL A 9 -52.29 -9.56 33.83
CA VAL A 9 -51.08 -10.36 33.67
C VAL A 9 -50.00 -9.41 33.11
N LEU A 10 -49.05 -9.02 33.96
CA LEU A 10 -47.84 -8.33 33.53
C LEU A 10 -46.92 -9.34 32.88
N LEU A 11 -46.85 -9.32 31.55
CA LEU A 11 -45.81 -10.00 30.78
C LEU A 11 -44.52 -9.20 30.90
N VAL A 12 -43.64 -9.65 31.76
CA VAL A 12 -42.23 -9.16 31.81
C VAL A 12 -41.50 -9.81 30.65
N LEU A 13 -41.37 -9.12 29.54
CA LEU A 13 -40.46 -9.46 28.46
C LEU A 13 -39.04 -9.18 28.95
N GLY A 14 -38.38 -10.22 29.45
CA GLY A 14 -36.96 -10.22 29.69
C GLY A 14 -36.21 -10.07 28.36
N ALA A 15 -35.78 -8.87 28.07
CA ALA A 15 -34.82 -8.63 26.97
C ALA A 15 -33.49 -9.28 27.39
N CYS A 16 -33.21 -10.47 26.88
CA CYS A 16 -31.86 -10.99 26.87
C CYS A 16 -31.03 -10.06 25.96
N GLN A 17 -30.37 -9.07 26.52
CA GLN A 17 -29.25 -8.44 25.88
C GLN A 17 -28.12 -9.47 25.90
N GLU A 18 -27.94 -10.12 24.77
CA GLU A 18 -26.70 -10.81 24.46
C GLU A 18 -25.61 -9.71 24.36
N GLU A 19 -24.99 -9.47 25.49
CA GLU A 19 -23.72 -8.76 25.55
C GLU A 19 -22.73 -9.63 24.79
N ARG A 20 -22.59 -9.34 23.46
CA ARG A 20 -21.49 -9.86 22.69
C ARG A 20 -20.22 -9.39 23.40
N ALA A 21 -19.62 -10.31 24.15
CA ALA A 21 -18.27 -10.14 24.61
C ALA A 21 -17.43 -9.88 23.33
N GLN A 22 -17.09 -8.62 23.08
CA GLN A 22 -16.10 -8.27 22.09
C GLN A 22 -14.80 -8.86 22.62
N THR A 23 -14.45 -10.04 22.09
CA THR A 23 -13.11 -10.56 22.23
C THR A 23 -12.20 -9.45 21.74
N PRO A 24 -11.27 -8.91 22.55
CA PRO A 24 -10.38 -7.88 22.09
C PRO A 24 -9.62 -8.47 20.90
N GLU A 25 -9.80 -7.86 19.73
CA GLU A 25 -9.06 -8.20 18.52
C GLU A 25 -7.58 -8.13 18.87
N PRO A 26 -6.79 -9.19 18.63
CA PRO A 26 -5.39 -9.19 19.00
C PRO A 26 -4.73 -7.99 18.35
N ALA A 27 -4.12 -7.14 19.17
CA ALA A 27 -3.40 -5.97 18.70
C ALA A 27 -2.33 -6.43 17.68
N LEU A 28 -2.34 -5.81 16.48
CA LEU A 28 -1.35 -6.08 15.44
C LEU A 28 0.07 -5.86 15.99
N PRO A 29 1.03 -6.72 15.63
CA PRO A 29 2.42 -6.50 15.98
C PRO A 29 2.88 -5.10 15.59
N PRO A 30 3.72 -4.43 16.37
CA PRO A 30 4.19 -3.06 16.09
C PRO A 30 4.80 -2.89 14.69
N GLU A 31 5.45 -3.95 14.18
CA GLU A 31 6.03 -3.97 12.83
C GLU A 31 4.97 -3.85 11.74
N LEU A 32 3.85 -4.56 11.87
CA LEU A 32 2.74 -4.48 10.90
C LEU A 32 2.07 -3.11 10.93
N VAL A 33 1.91 -2.53 12.13
CA VAL A 33 1.36 -1.17 12.26
C VAL A 33 2.26 -0.13 11.60
N ALA A 34 3.58 -0.26 11.77
CA ALA A 34 4.56 0.62 11.14
C ALA A 34 4.54 0.47 9.60
N GLN A 35 4.42 -0.75 9.11
CA GLN A 35 4.33 -1.04 7.68
C GLN A 35 3.07 -0.45 7.06
N GLU A 36 1.90 -0.69 7.66
CA GLU A 36 0.64 -0.09 7.20
C GLU A 36 0.67 1.44 7.18
N LYS A 37 1.37 2.04 8.15
CA LYS A 37 1.56 3.50 8.17
C LYS A 37 2.43 3.94 7.00
N ALA A 38 3.54 3.25 6.74
CA ALA A 38 4.44 3.55 5.63
C ALA A 38 3.74 3.43 4.28
N ASP A 39 2.92 2.39 4.09
CA ASP A 39 2.09 2.19 2.90
C ASP A 39 1.14 3.38 2.68
N ARG A 40 0.41 3.78 3.72
CA ARG A 40 -0.52 4.91 3.64
C ARG A 40 0.19 6.23 3.34
N ASP A 41 1.35 6.45 3.95
CA ASP A 41 2.12 7.69 3.74
C ASP A 41 2.66 7.74 2.31
N CYS A 42 3.12 6.60 1.75
CA CYS A 42 3.53 6.47 0.36
C CYS A 42 2.38 6.78 -0.61
N LEU A 43 1.21 6.18 -0.39
CA LEU A 43 0.04 6.42 -1.23
C LEU A 43 -0.43 7.88 -1.18
N LYS A 44 -0.38 8.51 0.00
CA LYS A 44 -0.72 9.94 0.16
C LYS A 44 0.27 10.85 -0.58
N ALA A 45 1.53 10.44 -0.67
CA ALA A 45 2.55 11.17 -1.43
C ALA A 45 2.42 10.97 -2.96
N GLY A 46 1.48 10.14 -3.40
CA GLY A 46 1.28 9.82 -4.82
C GLY A 46 2.20 8.72 -5.34
N GLY A 47 2.87 7.99 -4.43
CA GLY A 47 3.71 6.86 -4.76
C GLY A 47 2.97 5.53 -4.75
N THR A 48 3.70 4.48 -5.05
CA THR A 48 3.24 3.10 -5.00
C THR A 48 4.14 2.32 -4.04
N PRO A 49 3.60 1.75 -2.95
CA PRO A 49 4.38 0.89 -2.08
C PRO A 49 4.72 -0.41 -2.80
N VAL A 50 5.99 -0.76 -2.83
CA VAL A 50 6.51 -2.00 -3.41
C VAL A 50 7.48 -2.67 -2.45
N ILE A 51 7.55 -3.99 -2.49
CA ILE A 51 8.52 -4.76 -1.71
C ILE A 51 9.71 -5.08 -2.61
N ASN A 52 10.91 -4.67 -2.20
CA ASN A 52 12.13 -4.96 -2.94
C ASN A 52 12.60 -6.42 -2.73
N GLY A 53 13.68 -6.81 -3.40
CA GLY A 53 14.24 -8.18 -3.33
C GLY A 53 14.70 -8.60 -1.93
N PHE A 54 14.89 -7.66 -1.01
CA PHE A 54 15.24 -7.91 0.40
C PHE A 54 14.03 -7.95 1.34
N GLY A 55 12.80 -7.84 0.81
CA GLY A 55 11.59 -7.81 1.63
C GLY A 55 11.32 -6.46 2.30
N ILE A 56 12.00 -5.40 1.88
CA ILE A 56 11.86 -4.05 2.43
C ILE A 56 10.82 -3.28 1.63
N LEU A 57 9.93 -2.60 2.33
CA LEU A 57 8.96 -1.70 1.71
C LEU A 57 9.66 -0.43 1.22
N ILE A 58 9.50 -0.15 -0.06
CA ILE A 58 10.01 1.05 -0.72
C ILE A 58 8.83 1.81 -1.34
N CYS A 59 8.82 3.12 -1.20
CA CYS A 59 7.86 3.97 -1.90
C CYS A 59 8.38 4.32 -3.28
N GLN A 60 7.80 3.73 -4.31
CA GLN A 60 8.16 4.02 -5.71
C GLN A 60 7.39 5.23 -6.20
N MET A 61 8.10 6.26 -6.62
CA MET A 61 7.49 7.50 -7.11
C MET A 61 7.53 7.56 -8.64
N LYS A 62 6.52 8.20 -9.21
CA LYS A 62 6.50 8.49 -10.63
C LYS A 62 7.54 9.57 -10.93
N THR A 63 8.34 9.37 -11.98
CA THR A 63 9.30 10.38 -12.46
C THR A 63 8.61 11.48 -13.27
N GLN A 64 9.21 12.66 -13.33
CA GLN A 64 8.68 13.78 -14.11
C GLN A 64 9.03 13.66 -15.60
N ASP A 65 10.07 12.92 -15.92
CA ASP A 65 10.62 12.75 -17.27
C ASP A 65 10.42 11.34 -17.83
N GLY A 66 9.58 10.54 -17.21
CA GLY A 66 9.26 9.19 -17.69
C GLY A 66 8.85 9.18 -19.16
N ASP A 67 9.36 8.18 -19.91
CA ASP A 67 9.12 7.98 -21.34
C ASP A 67 9.73 9.06 -22.26
N LYS A 68 10.46 10.02 -21.73
CA LYS A 68 11.23 10.98 -22.55
C LYS A 68 12.48 10.34 -23.12
N SER A 69 12.83 10.72 -24.36
CA SER A 69 14.05 10.25 -25.00
C SER A 69 15.29 10.66 -24.23
N CYS A 70 16.27 9.78 -24.16
CA CYS A 70 17.54 9.98 -23.47
C CYS A 70 18.72 9.39 -24.22
N SER A 71 19.92 9.86 -23.91
CA SER A 71 21.19 9.34 -24.43
C SER A 71 22.03 8.69 -23.34
N SER A 72 21.75 8.98 -22.07
CA SER A 72 22.37 8.39 -20.90
C SER A 72 21.47 8.56 -19.69
N SER A 73 21.74 7.83 -18.61
CA SER A 73 21.01 7.97 -17.34
C SER A 73 21.19 9.36 -16.70
N ASP A 74 22.24 10.12 -17.08
CA ASP A 74 22.42 11.49 -16.62
C ASP A 74 21.34 12.44 -17.16
N ASP A 75 20.66 12.07 -18.23
CA ASP A 75 19.56 12.85 -18.81
C ASP A 75 18.23 12.63 -18.08
N CYS A 76 18.17 11.65 -17.16
CA CYS A 76 16.94 11.18 -16.53
C CYS A 76 16.95 11.37 -15.02
N GLU A 77 15.77 11.56 -14.44
CA GLU A 77 15.57 11.49 -12.99
C GLU A 77 15.88 10.08 -12.45
N GLY A 78 15.53 9.02 -13.20
CA GLY A 78 15.88 7.63 -12.94
C GLY A 78 16.97 7.15 -13.89
N PHE A 79 16.67 6.12 -14.67
CA PHE A 79 17.61 5.53 -15.63
C PHE A 79 17.16 5.76 -17.08
N CYS A 80 18.12 5.78 -18.00
CA CYS A 80 17.84 5.70 -19.41
C CYS A 80 17.79 4.23 -19.83
N LEU A 81 16.61 3.70 -20.14
CA LEU A 81 16.44 2.33 -20.58
C LEU A 81 16.99 2.16 -22.00
N ALA A 82 17.74 1.07 -22.24
CA ALA A 82 18.26 0.75 -23.56
C ALA A 82 17.14 0.39 -24.54
N GLU A 83 16.06 -0.21 -24.04
CA GLU A 83 14.85 -0.44 -24.80
C GLU A 83 14.10 0.88 -25.00
N GLY A 84 14.03 1.32 -26.24
CA GLY A 84 13.36 2.57 -26.64
C GLY A 84 14.14 3.84 -26.34
N GLN A 85 15.28 3.78 -25.64
CA GLN A 85 16.09 4.94 -25.23
C GLN A 85 15.23 6.04 -24.57
N ILE A 86 14.53 5.62 -23.53
CA ILE A 86 13.59 6.43 -22.76
C ILE A 86 13.91 6.39 -21.27
N CYS A 87 13.61 7.46 -20.57
CA CYS A 87 13.74 7.53 -19.12
C CYS A 87 12.72 6.61 -18.44
N THR A 88 13.11 6.00 -17.33
CA THR A 88 12.20 5.20 -16.50
C THR A 88 11.05 6.05 -16.00
N SER A 89 9.84 5.49 -16.01
CA SER A 89 8.62 6.19 -15.57
C SER A 89 8.44 6.23 -14.06
N HIS A 90 9.23 5.43 -13.34
CA HIS A 90 9.19 5.35 -11.87
C HIS A 90 10.61 5.26 -11.30
N SER A 91 10.80 5.77 -10.10
CA SER A 91 12.05 5.69 -9.34
C SER A 91 11.76 5.33 -7.88
N PRO A 92 12.53 4.41 -7.27
CA PRO A 92 13.55 3.56 -7.89
C PRO A 92 12.96 2.57 -8.90
N HIS A 93 13.75 2.16 -9.89
CA HIS A 93 13.41 1.13 -10.87
C HIS A 93 14.10 -0.17 -10.48
N PHE A 94 13.33 -1.23 -10.27
CA PHE A 94 13.83 -2.51 -9.75
C PHE A 94 13.97 -3.57 -10.83
N GLY A 95 14.78 -4.57 -10.51
CA GLY A 95 15.04 -5.71 -11.37
C GLY A 95 16.34 -5.56 -12.16
N CYS A 96 16.61 -6.52 -13.07
CA CYS A 96 17.73 -6.46 -13.99
C CYS A 96 17.27 -5.92 -15.34
N PHE A 97 17.89 -4.87 -15.83
CA PHE A 97 17.58 -4.21 -17.08
C PHE A 97 18.83 -3.64 -17.74
N GLU A 98 18.77 -3.37 -19.02
CA GLU A 98 19.85 -2.69 -19.74
C GLU A 98 19.58 -1.17 -19.73
N THR A 99 20.60 -0.41 -19.33
CA THR A 99 20.61 1.05 -19.49
C THR A 99 21.28 1.41 -20.82
N TYR A 100 20.94 2.60 -21.32
CA TYR A 100 21.62 3.18 -22.48
C TYR A 100 22.55 4.29 -22.02
N GLU A 101 23.86 4.14 -22.30
CA GLU A 101 24.88 5.07 -21.82
C GLU A 101 25.77 5.46 -23.01
N ASN A 102 25.35 6.46 -23.78
CA ASN A 102 26.09 7.03 -24.90
C ASN A 102 26.57 6.00 -25.92
N GLY A 103 25.67 5.10 -26.31
CA GLY A 103 25.98 4.03 -27.28
C GLY A 103 26.35 2.68 -26.66
N GLN A 104 26.55 2.62 -25.35
CA GLN A 104 26.76 1.39 -24.60
C GLN A 104 25.46 0.90 -23.94
N ARG A 105 25.36 -0.40 -23.70
CA ARG A 105 24.17 -1.02 -23.11
C ARG A 105 24.54 -1.90 -21.92
N PRO A 106 25.03 -1.34 -20.82
CA PRO A 106 25.35 -2.12 -19.64
C PRO A 106 24.08 -2.66 -18.99
N THR A 107 24.17 -3.88 -18.44
CA THR A 107 23.11 -4.47 -17.61
C THR A 107 23.28 -4.00 -16.16
N LEU A 108 22.22 -3.49 -15.57
CA LEU A 108 22.15 -3.07 -14.19
C LEU A 108 21.08 -3.90 -13.48
N CYS A 109 21.38 -4.34 -12.24
CA CYS A 109 20.41 -4.97 -11.36
C CYS A 109 20.24 -4.12 -10.11
N VAL A 110 18.99 -3.79 -9.78
CA VAL A 110 18.61 -2.98 -8.62
C VAL A 110 17.60 -3.77 -7.80
N ASP A 111 17.88 -3.97 -6.51
CA ASP A 111 17.03 -4.69 -5.54
C ASP A 111 16.37 -3.75 -4.54
#